data_42555d4c2934ef637ca6f0bbaadceb2a
#
_entry.id   42555d4c2934ef637ca6f0bbaadceb2a
#
_cell.length_a   1.000
_cell.length_b   1.000
_cell.length_c   1.000
_cell.angle_alpha   90.00
_cell.angle_beta   90.00
_cell.angle_gamma   90.00
#
_symmetry.space_group_name_H-M   'P 1'
#
loop_
_entity.id
_entity.type
_entity.pdbx_description
1 polymer ?
#
loop_
_entity_poly.entity_id
_entity_poly.type
_entity_poly.pdbx_seq_one_letter_code
_entity_poly.pdbx_strand_id
1 'polypeptide(L)'
;PIWKFDSYGWYEVVRQFFQGEIFDWKRPAVTTYLVGIGFFTILLDQKLFIFALMFLLWVIMYFGRTTWGGLINLIPGLSEFHLHRFIVGIQITSLFLLPVAYSSIFGSFRKMIEWAFERIINLLKFLLQKYIRGQGEEITRVLSLDDKTKSLYQNIIYYILVLTFVSVICVTLVKQTIDYASFNNRWIGEANIAYQYDYHNFLDLINYLKSQPNARIYAGRPGNWGKQMRLGSTEMYMLLGVNGFDMSQFLPETWSPLSETEQNFDERVEADYDLFNIHFIVATKDEGFTPQAKLTKTFGPFKVYEVPTSGWFDVVTSDMFVKSDKTNFLNIVHLWQKSYPRVWKSYPFISLEKNPQVPDGMKRTLSMQDEVTYTENGKKNNIFADFPFTFPEATVSGKILKESVVKQSYKATVEVPQNCKQCTILLKMNYHPNWKATLDGQKVPTFAVFPFYLALQAGPGVHEVEFTYQPNTLKVILLWLEIAGLVLLVVFRKKIKSIKFLKWLK
;
A
#
# COMPACT_ATOMS: atom_id res chain seq x y z
N PRO A 1 -4.65 11.94 -5.87
CA PRO A 1 -4.55 12.29 -7.28
C PRO A 1 -4.55 11.04 -8.14
N ILE A 2 -5.29 11.07 -9.22
CA ILE A 2 -5.51 9.94 -10.16
C ILE A 2 -4.18 9.35 -10.68
N TRP A 3 -3.16 10.16 -10.86
CA TRP A 3 -1.83 9.74 -11.33
C TRP A 3 -1.14 8.65 -10.50
N LYS A 4 -1.38 8.58 -9.20
CA LYS A 4 -0.80 7.51 -8.35
C LYS A 4 -1.31 6.15 -8.76
N PHE A 5 -2.59 6.04 -9.13
CA PHE A 5 -3.17 4.80 -9.62
C PHE A 5 -2.73 4.49 -11.04
N ASP A 6 -2.83 5.48 -11.91
CA ASP A 6 -2.72 5.30 -13.36
C ASP A 6 -1.28 5.37 -13.86
N SER A 7 -0.35 5.86 -13.01
CA SER A 7 1.02 6.20 -13.37
C SER A 7 1.12 7.40 -14.33
N TYR A 8 2.32 7.66 -14.88
CA TYR A 8 2.62 8.94 -15.52
C TYR A 8 2.44 8.96 -17.03
N GLY A 9 2.29 7.80 -17.66
CA GLY A 9 2.30 7.67 -19.11
C GLY A 9 3.71 7.65 -19.72
N TRP A 10 3.82 7.12 -20.97
CA TRP A 10 5.11 6.87 -21.61
C TRP A 10 5.95 8.14 -21.81
N TYR A 11 5.33 9.24 -22.25
CA TYR A 11 6.03 10.49 -22.52
C TYR A 11 6.69 11.05 -21.26
N GLU A 12 5.94 11.12 -20.18
CA GLU A 12 6.43 11.62 -18.90
C GLU A 12 7.50 10.71 -18.30
N VAL A 13 7.35 9.40 -18.40
CA VAL A 13 8.37 8.43 -17.95
C VAL A 13 9.67 8.60 -18.74
N VAL A 14 9.60 8.77 -20.06
CA VAL A 14 10.77 9.03 -20.90
C VAL A 14 11.43 10.35 -20.49
N ARG A 15 10.64 11.41 -20.25
CA ARG A 15 11.16 12.69 -19.74
C ARG A 15 11.90 12.50 -18.41
N GLN A 16 11.30 11.77 -17.46
CA GLN A 16 11.90 11.47 -16.15
C GLN A 16 13.22 10.71 -16.28
N PHE A 17 13.36 9.79 -17.24
CA PHE A 17 14.63 9.12 -17.53
C PHE A 17 15.69 10.14 -17.97
N PHE A 18 15.39 10.96 -18.97
CA PHE A 18 16.37 11.93 -19.49
C PHE A 18 16.74 13.01 -18.47
N GLN A 19 15.83 13.37 -17.57
CA GLN A 19 16.09 14.33 -16.50
C GLN A 19 16.73 13.72 -15.26
N GLY A 20 16.95 12.40 -15.23
CA GLY A 20 17.53 11.69 -14.08
C GLY A 20 16.61 11.55 -12.88
N GLU A 21 15.31 11.86 -13.03
CA GLU A 21 14.37 11.85 -11.89
C GLU A 21 14.12 10.45 -11.32
N ILE A 22 14.26 9.38 -12.13
CA ILE A 22 13.99 8.01 -11.69
C ILE A 22 15.07 7.49 -10.74
N PHE A 23 16.35 7.83 -10.98
CA PHE A 23 17.48 7.29 -10.22
C PHE A 23 18.19 8.36 -9.38
N ASP A 24 18.28 9.57 -9.89
CA ASP A 24 19.17 10.58 -9.36
C ASP A 24 18.47 11.77 -8.70
N TRP A 25 17.17 11.86 -8.71
CA TRP A 25 16.31 12.90 -8.15
C TRP A 25 17.03 14.08 -7.50
N LYS A 26 17.01 15.27 -8.15
CA LYS A 26 17.73 16.49 -7.71
C LYS A 26 19.27 16.35 -7.57
N ARG A 27 19.86 15.30 -8.09
CA ARG A 27 21.30 15.03 -8.13
C ARG A 27 21.79 15.03 -9.55
N PRO A 28 23.11 15.13 -9.81
CA PRO A 28 23.65 14.89 -11.16
C PRO A 28 23.23 13.51 -11.67
N ALA A 29 22.78 13.42 -12.91
CA ALA A 29 22.17 12.22 -13.51
C ALA A 29 23.18 11.08 -13.81
N VAL A 30 24.12 10.82 -12.88
CA VAL A 30 25.20 9.85 -13.04
C VAL A 30 24.66 8.43 -13.12
N THR A 31 23.78 8.07 -12.19
CA THR A 31 23.19 6.72 -12.13
C THR A 31 22.36 6.43 -13.37
N THR A 32 21.60 7.42 -13.84
CA THR A 32 20.78 7.32 -15.05
C THR A 32 21.64 7.01 -16.28
N TYR A 33 22.75 7.72 -16.47
CA TYR A 33 23.64 7.47 -17.61
C TYR A 33 24.32 6.10 -17.49
N LEU A 34 24.75 5.70 -16.30
CA LEU A 34 25.33 4.36 -16.08
C LEU A 34 24.31 3.26 -16.38
N VAL A 35 23.06 3.39 -15.92
CA VAL A 35 22.00 2.43 -16.25
C VAL A 35 21.77 2.36 -17.76
N GLY A 36 21.76 3.52 -18.45
CA GLY A 36 21.66 3.58 -19.92
C GLY A 36 22.79 2.83 -20.60
N ILE A 37 24.05 3.10 -20.22
CA ILE A 37 25.24 2.40 -20.78
C ILE A 37 25.13 0.89 -20.52
N GLY A 38 24.77 0.49 -19.31
CA GLY A 38 24.59 -0.92 -18.96
C GLY A 38 23.50 -1.59 -19.78
N PHE A 39 22.37 -0.94 -19.96
CA PHE A 39 21.27 -1.44 -20.77
C PHE A 39 21.68 -1.66 -22.22
N PHE A 40 22.27 -0.67 -22.88
CA PHE A 40 22.73 -0.82 -24.26
C PHE A 40 23.85 -1.85 -24.42
N THR A 41 24.76 -1.96 -23.44
CA THR A 41 25.81 -2.98 -23.45
C THR A 41 25.23 -4.38 -23.36
N ILE A 42 24.24 -4.59 -22.49
CA ILE A 42 23.57 -5.90 -22.31
C ILE A 42 22.76 -6.31 -23.54
N LEU A 43 22.16 -5.35 -24.26
CA LEU A 43 21.43 -5.67 -25.50
C LEU A 43 22.31 -6.35 -26.56
N LEU A 44 23.63 -6.14 -26.48
CA LEU A 44 24.62 -6.75 -27.37
C LEU A 44 25.17 -8.08 -26.84
N ASP A 45 24.85 -8.48 -25.59
CA ASP A 45 25.31 -9.71 -24.94
C ASP A 45 24.15 -10.68 -24.71
N GLN A 46 24.11 -11.75 -25.48
CA GLN A 46 23.05 -12.76 -25.42
C GLN A 46 22.88 -13.41 -24.02
N LYS A 47 23.97 -13.52 -23.25
CA LYS A 47 23.92 -14.17 -21.91
C LYS A 47 23.22 -13.32 -20.87
N LEU A 48 23.29 -11.99 -21.00
CA LEU A 48 22.76 -11.06 -20.03
C LEU A 48 21.44 -10.41 -20.50
N PHE A 49 21.01 -10.73 -21.72
CA PHE A 49 19.82 -10.14 -22.36
C PHE A 49 18.54 -10.22 -21.51
N ILE A 50 18.41 -11.25 -20.67
CA ILE A 50 17.26 -11.39 -19.78
C ILE A 50 17.11 -10.22 -18.81
N PHE A 51 18.21 -9.62 -18.32
CA PHE A 51 18.15 -8.46 -17.43
C PHE A 51 17.67 -7.21 -18.16
N ALA A 52 18.03 -7.03 -19.43
CA ALA A 52 17.51 -5.94 -20.26
C ALA A 52 16.00 -6.11 -20.50
N LEU A 53 15.54 -7.33 -20.76
CA LEU A 53 14.11 -7.63 -20.92
C LEU A 53 13.33 -7.37 -19.62
N MET A 54 13.86 -7.79 -18.49
CA MET A 54 13.23 -7.52 -17.18
C MET A 54 13.13 -6.02 -16.90
N PHE A 55 14.20 -5.28 -17.17
CA PHE A 55 14.20 -3.83 -17.02
C PHE A 55 13.15 -3.17 -17.93
N LEU A 56 13.13 -3.56 -19.20
CA LEU A 56 12.16 -3.05 -20.18
C LEU A 56 10.72 -3.39 -19.79
N LEU A 57 10.47 -4.61 -19.29
CA LEU A 57 9.16 -5.01 -18.80
C LEU A 57 8.66 -4.06 -17.69
N TRP A 58 9.51 -3.76 -16.69
CA TRP A 58 9.13 -2.86 -15.62
C TRP A 58 8.91 -1.43 -16.11
N VAL A 59 9.69 -0.95 -17.07
CA VAL A 59 9.48 0.38 -17.72
C VAL A 59 8.13 0.42 -18.44
N ILE A 60 7.79 -0.63 -19.19
CA ILE A 60 6.51 -0.77 -19.90
C ILE A 60 5.34 -0.79 -18.91
N MET A 61 5.47 -1.54 -17.81
CA MET A 61 4.46 -1.56 -16.75
C MET A 61 4.32 -0.21 -16.05
N TYR A 62 5.41 0.51 -15.87
CA TYR A 62 5.43 1.85 -15.25
C TYR A 62 4.75 2.93 -16.12
N PHE A 63 4.60 2.74 -17.43
CA PHE A 63 3.78 3.62 -18.28
C PHE A 63 2.31 3.67 -17.83
N GLY A 64 1.82 2.60 -17.21
CA GLY A 64 0.53 2.51 -16.56
C GLY A 64 -0.69 2.67 -17.46
N ARG A 65 -1.86 2.87 -16.82
CA ARG A 65 -3.15 3.07 -17.54
C ARG A 65 -3.15 4.31 -18.41
N THR A 66 -2.40 5.32 -18.06
CA THR A 66 -2.25 6.54 -18.86
C THR A 66 -1.79 6.25 -20.29
N THR A 67 -1.00 5.18 -20.48
CA THR A 67 -0.57 4.73 -21.80
C THR A 67 -1.40 3.57 -22.35
N TRP A 68 -1.61 2.54 -21.52
CA TRP A 68 -2.18 1.26 -21.96
C TRP A 68 -3.71 1.21 -21.85
N GLY A 69 -4.34 2.21 -21.22
CA GLY A 69 -5.78 2.23 -21.00
C GLY A 69 -6.28 0.95 -20.32
N GLY A 70 -7.39 0.41 -20.80
CA GLY A 70 -7.98 -0.81 -20.29
C GLY A 70 -7.19 -2.09 -20.54
N LEU A 71 -6.20 -2.10 -21.45
CA LEU A 71 -5.40 -3.28 -21.76
C LEU A 71 -4.63 -3.81 -20.53
N ILE A 72 -4.21 -2.93 -19.64
CA ILE A 72 -3.50 -3.33 -18.42
C ILE A 72 -4.37 -4.17 -17.47
N ASN A 73 -5.68 -4.03 -17.56
CA ASN A 73 -6.63 -4.77 -16.73
C ASN A 73 -6.80 -6.24 -17.17
N LEU A 74 -6.23 -6.63 -18.33
CA LEU A 74 -6.15 -8.04 -18.75
C LEU A 74 -5.25 -8.85 -17.82
N ILE A 75 -4.35 -8.19 -17.08
CA ILE A 75 -3.53 -8.84 -16.07
C ILE A 75 -4.32 -8.86 -14.75
N PRO A 76 -4.65 -10.05 -14.21
CA PRO A 76 -5.44 -10.17 -13.00
C PRO A 76 -4.84 -9.37 -11.82
N GLY A 77 -5.68 -8.61 -11.13
CA GLY A 77 -5.28 -7.81 -9.96
C GLY A 77 -4.70 -6.43 -10.27
N LEU A 78 -4.38 -6.09 -11.52
CA LEU A 78 -3.84 -4.76 -11.82
C LEU A 78 -4.90 -3.66 -11.85
N SER A 79 -6.19 -3.99 -11.90
CA SER A 79 -7.28 -3.01 -11.79
C SER A 79 -7.21 -2.18 -10.51
N GLU A 80 -6.80 -2.80 -9.40
CA GLU A 80 -6.72 -2.18 -8.06
C GLU A 80 -5.29 -1.77 -7.68
N PHE A 81 -4.32 -1.99 -8.57
CA PHE A 81 -2.92 -1.75 -8.24
C PHE A 81 -2.49 -0.31 -8.56
N HIS A 82 -1.70 0.28 -7.67
CA HIS A 82 -1.06 1.59 -7.87
C HIS A 82 0.12 1.45 -8.81
N LEU A 83 -0.07 1.72 -10.09
CA LEU A 83 0.91 1.39 -11.14
C LEU A 83 2.21 2.19 -11.05
N HIS A 84 2.21 3.37 -10.41
CA HIS A 84 3.44 4.12 -10.15
C HIS A 84 4.45 3.34 -9.28
N ARG A 85 4.01 2.32 -8.53
CA ARG A 85 4.91 1.48 -7.71
C ARG A 85 5.83 0.57 -8.53
N PHE A 86 5.58 0.42 -9.82
CA PHE A 86 6.48 -0.32 -10.70
C PHE A 86 7.86 0.32 -10.88
N ILE A 87 8.03 1.59 -10.46
CA ILE A 87 9.35 2.23 -10.35
C ILE A 87 10.33 1.39 -9.52
N VAL A 88 9.85 0.67 -8.50
CA VAL A 88 10.69 -0.21 -7.67
C VAL A 88 11.28 -1.34 -8.50
N GLY A 89 10.51 -1.94 -9.42
CA GLY A 89 10.99 -2.95 -10.34
C GLY A 89 12.08 -2.42 -11.27
N ILE A 90 11.92 -1.19 -11.78
CA ILE A 90 12.94 -0.50 -12.58
C ILE A 90 14.22 -0.32 -11.77
N GLN A 91 14.12 0.15 -10.53
CA GLN A 91 15.28 0.38 -9.64
C GLN A 91 16.00 -0.92 -9.28
N ILE A 92 15.27 -1.98 -8.94
CA ILE A 92 15.86 -3.29 -8.62
C ILE A 92 16.60 -3.88 -9.84
N THR A 93 15.97 -3.86 -11.00
CA THR A 93 16.60 -4.42 -12.21
C THR A 93 17.80 -3.61 -12.67
N SER A 94 17.83 -2.29 -12.41
CA SER A 94 18.98 -1.45 -12.70
C SER A 94 20.25 -1.85 -11.94
N LEU A 95 20.12 -2.49 -10.76
CA LEU A 95 21.26 -3.00 -9.99
C LEU A 95 22.08 -4.07 -10.77
N PHE A 96 21.45 -4.77 -11.72
CA PHE A 96 22.14 -5.72 -12.59
C PHE A 96 22.78 -5.04 -13.81
N LEU A 97 22.28 -3.86 -14.20
CA LEU A 97 22.81 -3.08 -15.33
C LEU A 97 24.08 -2.31 -14.93
N LEU A 98 24.16 -1.80 -13.70
CA LEU A 98 25.26 -0.96 -13.23
C LEU A 98 26.64 -1.65 -13.29
N PRO A 99 26.84 -2.90 -12.81
CA PRO A 99 28.12 -3.58 -12.92
C PRO A 99 28.59 -3.76 -14.37
N VAL A 100 27.64 -3.99 -15.29
CA VAL A 100 27.93 -4.11 -16.73
C VAL A 100 28.37 -2.77 -17.31
N ALA A 101 27.74 -1.66 -16.91
CA ALA A 101 28.17 -0.33 -17.30
C ALA A 101 29.61 -0.04 -16.88
N TYR A 102 29.95 -0.31 -15.60
CA TYR A 102 31.32 -0.13 -15.11
C TYR A 102 32.31 -1.00 -15.89
N SER A 103 31.99 -2.27 -16.11
CA SER A 103 32.85 -3.17 -16.90
C SER A 103 33.08 -2.65 -18.33
N SER A 104 32.04 -2.14 -18.98
CA SER A 104 32.11 -1.57 -20.34
C SER A 104 32.96 -0.29 -20.37
N ILE A 105 32.77 0.62 -19.40
CA ILE A 105 33.54 1.87 -19.29
C ILE A 105 35.03 1.56 -19.06
N PHE A 106 35.33 0.65 -18.13
CA PHE A 106 36.72 0.29 -17.83
C PHE A 106 37.39 -0.42 -19.00
N GLY A 107 36.65 -1.28 -19.71
CA GLY A 107 37.14 -1.88 -20.96
C GLY A 107 37.41 -0.84 -22.05
N SER A 108 36.57 0.18 -22.15
CA SER A 108 36.75 1.32 -23.10
C SER A 108 37.95 2.17 -22.72
N PHE A 109 38.17 2.45 -21.43
CA PHE A 109 39.38 3.16 -20.97
C PHE A 109 40.66 2.44 -21.40
N ARG A 110 40.69 1.12 -21.23
CA ARG A 110 41.83 0.31 -21.60
C ARG A 110 42.14 0.40 -23.10
N LYS A 111 41.13 0.21 -23.95
CA LYS A 111 41.29 0.33 -25.40
C LYS A 111 41.71 1.74 -25.83
N MET A 112 41.15 2.76 -25.20
CA MET A 112 41.50 4.17 -25.47
C MET A 112 42.96 4.45 -25.11
N ILE A 113 43.47 3.93 -23.98
CA ILE A 113 44.86 4.11 -23.56
C ILE A 113 45.79 3.36 -24.51
N GLU A 114 45.50 2.16 -24.91
CA GLU A 114 46.29 1.40 -25.88
C GLU A 114 46.37 2.14 -27.21
N TRP A 115 45.25 2.60 -27.73
CA TRP A 115 45.18 3.37 -28.95
C TRP A 115 45.94 4.72 -28.87
N ALA A 116 45.72 5.48 -27.79
CA ALA A 116 46.38 6.76 -27.60
C ALA A 116 47.90 6.61 -27.47
N PHE A 117 48.34 5.60 -26.72
CA PHE A 117 49.75 5.31 -26.54
C PHE A 117 50.44 4.98 -27.87
N GLU A 118 49.82 4.17 -28.71
CA GLU A 118 50.34 3.85 -30.06
C GLU A 118 50.39 5.09 -30.96
N ARG A 119 49.36 5.92 -30.93
CA ARG A 119 49.34 7.16 -31.73
C ARG A 119 50.40 8.14 -31.27
N ILE A 120 50.61 8.32 -29.97
CA ILE A 120 51.65 9.21 -29.42
C ILE A 120 53.04 8.70 -29.80
N ILE A 121 53.33 7.43 -29.68
CA ILE A 121 54.60 6.84 -30.06
C ILE A 121 54.84 7.02 -31.55
N ASN A 122 53.87 6.73 -32.39
CA ASN A 122 54.02 6.90 -33.86
C ASN A 122 54.19 8.35 -34.24
N LEU A 123 53.52 9.30 -33.59
CA LEU A 123 53.69 10.73 -33.81
C LEU A 123 55.11 11.18 -33.41
N LEU A 124 55.58 10.74 -32.25
CA LEU A 124 56.95 11.03 -31.78
C LEU A 124 58.01 10.49 -32.75
N LYS A 125 57.85 9.23 -33.21
CA LYS A 125 58.75 8.66 -34.23
C LYS A 125 58.74 9.47 -35.50
N PHE A 126 57.57 9.88 -36.01
CA PHE A 126 57.43 10.72 -37.19
C PHE A 126 58.10 12.09 -37.02
N LEU A 127 57.85 12.76 -35.89
CA LEU A 127 58.44 14.10 -35.64
C LEU A 127 59.96 14.03 -35.53
N LEU A 128 60.51 13.02 -34.83
CA LEU A 128 61.94 12.84 -34.65
C LEU A 128 62.62 12.46 -35.98
N GLN A 129 62.07 11.61 -36.80
CA GLN A 129 62.54 11.30 -38.13
C GLN A 129 62.58 12.55 -39.06
N LYS A 130 61.61 13.44 -38.91
CA LYS A 130 61.54 14.67 -39.71
C LYS A 130 62.54 15.74 -39.29
N TYR A 131 62.81 15.84 -37.94
CA TYR A 131 63.62 16.97 -37.44
C TYR A 131 65.08 16.61 -37.14
N ILE A 132 65.43 15.31 -36.98
CA ILE A 132 66.82 14.87 -36.69
C ILE A 132 67.34 14.07 -37.84
N ARG A 133 67.99 14.80 -38.81
CA ARG A 133 68.73 14.19 -39.94
C ARG A 133 69.99 13.52 -39.46
N GLY A 134 70.08 12.18 -39.62
CA GLY A 134 71.33 11.43 -39.47
C GLY A 134 71.40 10.43 -38.31
N GLN A 135 70.47 10.43 -37.31
CA GLN A 135 70.45 9.48 -36.21
C GLN A 135 69.07 8.76 -36.04
N GLY A 136 68.31 8.66 -37.12
CA GLY A 136 66.94 8.15 -37.11
C GLY A 136 66.81 6.69 -36.63
N GLU A 137 67.80 5.85 -36.87
CA GLU A 137 67.79 4.45 -36.43
C GLU A 137 68.05 4.31 -34.94
N GLU A 138 68.98 5.09 -34.37
CA GLU A 138 69.31 5.05 -32.96
C GLU A 138 68.19 5.59 -32.07
N ILE A 139 67.54 6.65 -32.53
CA ILE A 139 66.37 7.26 -31.87
C ILE A 139 65.14 6.35 -31.95
N THR A 140 64.97 5.68 -33.08
CA THR A 140 63.88 4.69 -33.24
C THR A 140 64.08 3.51 -32.31
N ARG A 141 65.33 3.13 -32.03
CA ARG A 141 65.69 2.06 -31.08
C ARG A 141 65.48 2.49 -29.64
N VAL A 142 65.77 3.74 -29.26
CA VAL A 142 65.50 4.29 -27.92
C VAL A 142 64.02 4.46 -27.63
N LEU A 143 63.21 4.79 -28.66
CA LEU A 143 61.75 4.92 -28.55
C LEU A 143 61.02 3.58 -28.74
N SER A 144 61.70 2.48 -29.08
CA SER A 144 61.13 1.15 -29.01
C SER A 144 61.17 0.66 -27.57
N LEU A 145 60.16 1.15 -26.79
CA LEU A 145 59.91 0.55 -25.46
C LEU A 145 59.69 -0.95 -25.65
N ASP A 146 60.34 -1.73 -24.81
CA ASP A 146 60.05 -3.19 -24.74
C ASP A 146 58.60 -3.41 -24.33
N ASP A 147 57.98 -4.51 -24.76
CA ASP A 147 56.55 -4.78 -24.53
C ASP A 147 56.18 -4.76 -23.06
N LYS A 148 57.09 -5.15 -22.16
CA LYS A 148 56.88 -5.08 -20.71
C LYS A 148 56.76 -3.65 -20.21
N THR A 149 57.70 -2.80 -20.60
CA THR A 149 57.70 -1.38 -20.19
C THR A 149 56.49 -0.62 -20.76
N LYS A 150 56.15 -0.89 -22.04
CA LYS A 150 54.92 -0.38 -22.65
C LYS A 150 53.66 -0.77 -21.87
N SER A 151 53.52 -2.06 -21.57
CA SER A 151 52.39 -2.63 -20.79
C SER A 151 52.36 -2.04 -19.38
N LEU A 152 53.50 -1.83 -18.73
CA LEU A 152 53.59 -1.23 -17.40
C LEU A 152 53.00 0.23 -17.42
N TYR A 153 53.45 1.07 -18.32
CA TYR A 153 52.95 2.43 -18.42
C TYR A 153 51.47 2.49 -18.77
N GLN A 154 50.99 1.67 -19.70
CA GLN A 154 49.58 1.56 -20.02
C GLN A 154 48.75 1.13 -18.80
N ASN A 155 49.20 0.16 -18.02
CA ASN A 155 48.53 -0.26 -16.81
C ASN A 155 48.51 0.86 -15.74
N ILE A 156 49.60 1.55 -15.51
CA ILE A 156 49.67 2.68 -14.58
C ILE A 156 48.63 3.76 -14.95
N ILE A 157 48.62 4.18 -16.19
CA ILE A 157 47.66 5.18 -16.66
C ILE A 157 46.25 4.69 -16.55
N TYR A 158 45.98 3.41 -16.88
CA TYR A 158 44.68 2.79 -16.71
C TYR A 158 44.20 2.82 -15.27
N TYR A 159 45.03 2.38 -14.32
CA TYR A 159 44.65 2.38 -12.91
C TYR A 159 44.45 3.78 -12.35
N ILE A 160 45.23 4.76 -12.78
CA ILE A 160 45.03 6.17 -12.39
C ILE A 160 43.67 6.66 -12.89
N LEU A 161 43.31 6.40 -14.15
CA LEU A 161 42.04 6.82 -14.72
C LEU A 161 40.86 6.12 -14.03
N VAL A 162 40.95 4.82 -13.80
CA VAL A 162 39.93 4.07 -13.09
C VAL A 162 39.76 4.59 -11.66
N LEU A 163 40.87 4.80 -10.96
CA LEU A 163 40.84 5.31 -9.59
C LEU A 163 40.24 6.72 -9.53
N THR A 164 40.62 7.59 -10.47
CA THR A 164 40.06 8.95 -10.56
C THR A 164 38.56 8.90 -10.83
N PHE A 165 38.12 8.10 -11.80
CA PHE A 165 36.70 7.95 -12.14
C PHE A 165 35.89 7.41 -10.97
N VAL A 166 36.35 6.33 -10.34
CA VAL A 166 35.71 5.75 -9.16
C VAL A 166 35.69 6.73 -8.01
N SER A 167 36.80 7.46 -7.76
CA SER A 167 36.88 8.45 -6.68
C SER A 167 35.88 9.59 -6.88
N VAL A 168 35.75 10.12 -8.08
CA VAL A 168 34.76 11.19 -8.39
C VAL A 168 33.34 10.71 -8.12
N ILE A 169 32.98 9.51 -8.55
CA ILE A 169 31.66 8.94 -8.27
C ILE A 169 31.47 8.66 -6.78
N CYS A 170 32.45 8.00 -6.15
CA CYS A 170 32.37 7.66 -4.73
C CYS A 170 32.30 8.90 -3.83
N VAL A 171 33.09 9.92 -4.07
CA VAL A 171 33.04 11.17 -3.28
C VAL A 171 31.65 11.80 -3.33
N THR A 172 31.05 11.84 -4.52
CA THR A 172 29.71 12.39 -4.70
C THR A 172 28.65 11.55 -3.96
N LEU A 173 28.68 10.22 -4.09
CA LEU A 173 27.75 9.30 -3.47
C LEU A 173 27.93 9.26 -1.94
N VAL A 174 29.18 9.21 -1.47
CA VAL A 174 29.50 9.19 -0.02
C VAL A 174 29.04 10.48 0.62
N LYS A 175 29.33 11.65 0.03
CA LYS A 175 28.85 12.93 0.55
C LYS A 175 27.33 12.92 0.72
N GLN A 176 26.59 12.51 -0.32
CA GLN A 176 25.13 12.43 -0.26
C GLN A 176 24.62 11.45 0.77
N THR A 177 25.28 10.29 0.92
CA THR A 177 24.94 9.30 1.95
C THR A 177 25.18 9.84 3.35
N ILE A 178 26.28 10.55 3.57
CA ILE A 178 26.61 11.20 4.84
C ILE A 178 25.58 12.30 5.15
N ASP A 179 25.26 13.16 4.18
CA ASP A 179 24.26 14.23 4.36
C ASP A 179 22.89 13.65 4.73
N TYR A 180 22.46 12.60 4.01
CA TYR A 180 21.22 11.90 4.30
C TYR A 180 21.23 11.20 5.67
N ALA A 181 22.30 10.48 5.99
CA ALA A 181 22.48 9.81 7.28
C ALA A 181 22.53 10.81 8.44
N SER A 182 23.24 11.93 8.25
CA SER A 182 23.31 13.00 9.24
C SER A 182 21.96 13.66 9.51
N PHE A 183 21.20 13.94 8.43
CA PHE A 183 19.83 14.44 8.54
C PHE A 183 18.94 13.46 9.30
N ASN A 184 18.96 12.17 8.94
CA ASN A 184 18.17 11.15 9.60
C ASN A 184 18.56 10.96 11.06
N ASN A 185 19.87 10.92 11.35
CA ASN A 185 20.36 10.76 12.72
C ASN A 185 19.92 11.93 13.62
N ARG A 186 19.97 13.17 13.12
CA ARG A 186 19.45 14.32 13.85
C ARG A 186 17.96 14.18 14.11
N TRP A 187 17.19 13.89 13.08
CA TRP A 187 15.73 13.73 13.20
C TRP A 187 15.34 12.58 14.14
N ILE A 188 16.03 11.44 14.04
CA ILE A 188 15.84 10.29 14.95
C ILE A 188 16.21 10.68 16.39
N GLY A 189 17.31 11.42 16.56
CA GLY A 189 17.74 11.90 17.89
C GLY A 189 16.70 12.83 18.53
N GLU A 190 16.21 13.82 17.79
CA GLU A 190 15.15 14.73 18.25
C GLU A 190 13.86 13.97 18.57
N ALA A 191 13.46 13.02 17.70
CA ALA A 191 12.29 12.18 17.91
C ALA A 191 12.43 11.29 19.15
N ASN A 192 13.60 10.71 19.40
CA ASN A 192 13.86 9.87 20.57
C ASN A 192 13.82 10.67 21.88
N ILE A 193 14.39 11.88 21.91
CA ILE A 193 14.31 12.75 23.07
C ILE A 193 12.85 13.10 23.39
N ALA A 194 12.10 13.52 22.38
CA ALA A 194 10.67 13.84 22.53
C ALA A 194 9.84 12.59 22.92
N TYR A 195 10.19 11.42 22.39
CA TYR A 195 9.57 10.16 22.76
C TYR A 195 9.82 9.82 24.24
N GLN A 196 11.07 9.92 24.70
CA GLN A 196 11.44 9.59 26.08
C GLN A 196 10.77 10.50 27.10
N TYR A 197 10.54 11.77 26.77
CA TYR A 197 9.93 12.74 27.66
C TYR A 197 8.52 12.32 28.13
N ASP A 198 7.69 11.81 27.21
CA ASP A 198 6.31 11.42 27.50
C ASP A 198 6.10 9.89 27.54
N TYR A 199 7.17 9.11 27.46
CA TYR A 199 7.07 7.65 27.34
C TYR A 199 6.37 6.99 28.54
N HIS A 200 6.63 7.43 29.75
CA HIS A 200 5.95 6.89 30.94
C HIS A 200 4.44 7.16 30.90
N ASN A 201 4.06 8.39 30.56
CA ASN A 201 2.66 8.76 30.42
C ASN A 201 1.96 7.92 29.33
N PHE A 202 2.69 7.64 28.24
CA PHE A 202 2.19 6.80 27.18
C PHE A 202 2.02 5.33 27.60
N LEU A 203 2.96 4.77 28.36
CA LEU A 203 2.83 3.40 28.90
C LEU A 203 1.65 3.28 29.85
N ASP A 204 1.44 4.26 30.72
CA ASP A 204 0.32 4.28 31.65
C ASP A 204 -1.01 4.38 30.88
N LEU A 205 -1.07 5.21 29.83
CA LEU A 205 -2.20 5.28 28.91
C LEU A 205 -2.50 3.92 28.26
N ILE A 206 -1.48 3.25 27.71
CA ILE A 206 -1.63 1.93 27.08
C ILE A 206 -2.14 0.90 28.08
N ASN A 207 -1.59 0.85 29.29
CA ASN A 207 -1.99 -0.09 30.33
C ASN A 207 -3.43 0.16 30.77
N TYR A 208 -3.81 1.42 30.93
CA TYR A 208 -5.19 1.79 31.23
C TYR A 208 -6.15 1.34 30.12
N LEU A 209 -5.87 1.67 28.86
CA LEU A 209 -6.74 1.30 27.74
C LEU A 209 -6.86 -0.23 27.55
N LYS A 210 -5.78 -0.99 27.83
CA LYS A 210 -5.82 -2.47 27.80
C LYS A 210 -6.69 -3.08 28.91
N SER A 211 -6.93 -2.36 30.00
CA SER A 211 -7.79 -2.79 31.09
C SER A 211 -9.29 -2.50 30.85
N GLN A 212 -9.58 -1.70 29.81
CA GLN A 212 -10.93 -1.30 29.48
C GLN A 212 -11.63 -2.31 28.55
N PRO A 213 -12.97 -2.25 28.42
CA PRO A 213 -13.71 -3.04 27.44
C PRO A 213 -13.17 -2.84 26.01
N ASN A 214 -13.25 -3.91 25.21
CA ASN A 214 -12.82 -3.84 23.82
C ASN A 214 -13.78 -2.97 22.99
N ALA A 215 -13.28 -1.85 22.47
CA ALA A 215 -14.00 -0.92 21.62
C ALA A 215 -13.01 -0.18 20.74
N ARG A 216 -13.51 0.57 19.74
CA ARG A 216 -12.63 1.43 18.94
C ARG A 216 -12.20 2.68 19.69
N ILE A 217 -10.99 3.11 19.39
CA ILE A 217 -10.39 4.33 19.92
C ILE A 217 -10.28 5.34 18.77
N TYR A 218 -10.59 6.58 19.07
CA TYR A 218 -10.35 7.72 18.19
C TYR A 218 -9.24 8.61 18.78
N ALA A 219 -8.19 8.86 18.02
CA ALA A 219 -7.08 9.72 18.41
C ALA A 219 -6.77 10.76 17.32
N GLY A 220 -7.84 11.31 16.73
CA GLY A 220 -7.76 12.20 15.58
C GLY A 220 -7.42 11.45 14.28
N ARG A 221 -7.17 12.22 13.25
CA ARG A 221 -6.84 11.72 11.89
C ARG A 221 -5.80 12.63 11.22
N PRO A 222 -5.19 12.20 10.08
CA PRO A 222 -4.22 13.04 9.36
C PRO A 222 -4.74 14.41 8.91
N GLY A 223 -6.05 14.55 8.76
CA GLY A 223 -6.70 15.78 8.28
C GLY A 223 -7.13 16.77 9.38
N ASN A 224 -6.96 16.41 10.66
CA ASN A 224 -7.35 17.27 11.78
C ASN A 224 -6.24 17.34 12.86
N TRP A 225 -6.64 17.63 14.11
CA TRP A 225 -5.76 17.75 15.27
C TRP A 225 -4.90 16.51 15.55
N GLY A 226 -5.32 15.31 15.13
CA GLY A 226 -4.58 14.07 15.29
C GLY A 226 -3.18 14.09 14.65
N LYS A 227 -3.00 14.86 13.56
CA LYS A 227 -1.68 15.07 12.95
C LYS A 227 -0.68 15.74 13.89
N GLN A 228 -1.17 16.54 14.83
CA GLN A 228 -0.32 17.30 15.78
C GLN A 228 -0.10 16.54 17.07
N MET A 229 -1.00 15.60 17.42
CA MET A 229 -0.85 14.78 18.62
C MET A 229 0.14 13.65 18.39
N ARG A 230 1.35 13.81 18.92
CA ARG A 230 2.47 12.91 18.65
C ARG A 230 3.19 12.52 19.93
N LEU A 231 3.83 11.36 19.88
CA LEU A 231 4.87 10.95 20.80
C LEU A 231 6.17 10.83 19.98
N GLY A 232 7.12 11.71 20.23
CA GLY A 232 8.26 11.85 19.33
C GLY A 232 7.84 12.36 17.95
N SER A 233 8.19 11.63 16.91
CA SER A 233 7.80 11.93 15.51
C SER A 233 6.55 11.19 15.04
N THR A 234 6.00 10.30 15.86
CA THR A 234 4.92 9.39 15.47
C THR A 234 3.58 9.87 16.00
N GLU A 235 2.59 9.91 15.15
CA GLU A 235 1.22 10.28 15.50
C GLU A 235 0.60 9.25 16.47
N MET A 236 -0.18 9.74 17.46
CA MET A 236 -0.77 8.91 18.51
C MET A 236 -1.70 7.82 17.95
N TYR A 237 -2.50 8.12 16.93
CA TYR A 237 -3.38 7.12 16.32
C TYR A 237 -2.59 5.95 15.68
N MET A 238 -1.37 6.18 15.17
CA MET A 238 -0.49 5.11 14.69
C MET A 238 0.07 4.28 15.83
N LEU A 239 0.53 4.95 16.90
CA LEU A 239 1.11 4.27 18.07
C LEU A 239 0.09 3.37 18.76
N LEU A 240 -1.15 3.83 18.92
CA LEU A 240 -2.23 3.02 19.50
C LEU A 240 -2.54 1.81 18.61
N GLY A 241 -2.63 2.00 17.29
CA GLY A 241 -2.85 0.89 16.36
C GLY A 241 -1.73 -0.16 16.37
N VAL A 242 -0.47 0.25 16.42
CA VAL A 242 0.69 -0.67 16.54
C VAL A 242 0.67 -1.43 17.88
N ASN A 243 0.10 -0.83 18.95
CA ASN A 243 -0.08 -1.49 20.25
C ASN A 243 -1.30 -2.42 20.32
N GLY A 244 -1.98 -2.63 19.19
CA GLY A 244 -3.04 -3.64 19.04
C GLY A 244 -4.46 -3.15 19.36
N PHE A 245 -4.67 -1.84 19.43
CA PHE A 245 -6.01 -1.28 19.59
C PHE A 245 -6.73 -1.15 18.25
N ASP A 246 -8.04 -1.37 18.26
CA ASP A 246 -8.90 -1.07 17.13
C ASP A 246 -9.07 0.45 17.01
N MET A 247 -8.52 1.02 15.93
CA MET A 247 -8.55 2.45 15.69
C MET A 247 -9.58 2.81 14.64
N SER A 248 -10.37 3.86 14.88
CA SER A 248 -11.10 4.50 13.80
C SER A 248 -10.16 5.46 13.05
N GLN A 249 -10.24 5.43 11.71
CA GLN A 249 -9.48 6.31 10.80
C GLN A 249 -7.95 6.20 10.88
N PHE A 250 -7.45 5.04 11.29
CA PHE A 250 -6.02 4.77 11.44
C PHE A 250 -5.24 4.87 10.13
N LEU A 251 -5.78 4.31 9.05
CA LEU A 251 -5.12 4.29 7.74
C LEU A 251 -6.03 4.94 6.69
N PRO A 252 -5.74 6.19 6.30
CA PRO A 252 -6.52 6.89 5.26
C PRO A 252 -6.40 6.23 3.88
N GLU A 253 -5.48 5.27 3.71
CA GLU A 253 -5.23 4.55 2.46
C GLU A 253 -5.83 3.13 2.45
N THR A 254 -6.50 2.69 3.50
CA THR A 254 -7.24 1.42 3.48
C THR A 254 -8.54 1.59 2.73
N TRP A 255 -8.52 1.20 1.49
CA TRP A 255 -9.67 1.25 0.60
C TRP A 255 -10.62 0.09 0.93
N SER A 256 -11.56 0.36 1.80
CA SER A 256 -12.72 -0.51 2.00
C SER A 256 -13.99 0.33 1.85
N PRO A 257 -15.14 -0.26 1.50
CA PRO A 257 -16.39 0.47 1.49
C PRO A 257 -16.72 1.15 2.82
N LEU A 258 -16.30 0.56 3.94
CA LEU A 258 -16.47 1.14 5.27
C LEU A 258 -15.61 2.40 5.47
N SER A 259 -14.36 2.40 4.98
CA SER A 259 -13.45 3.54 5.17
C SER A 259 -13.96 4.83 4.50
N GLU A 260 -14.72 4.70 3.41
CA GLU A 260 -15.38 5.84 2.77
C GLU A 260 -16.42 6.49 3.68
N THR A 261 -17.12 5.67 4.46
CA THR A 261 -18.09 6.17 5.44
C THR A 261 -17.39 6.76 6.66
N GLU A 262 -16.33 6.13 7.15
CA GLU A 262 -15.53 6.62 8.29
C GLU A 262 -14.89 7.99 8.02
N GLN A 263 -14.57 8.33 6.77
CA GLN A 263 -14.04 9.65 6.43
C GLN A 263 -15.00 10.79 6.74
N ASN A 264 -16.30 10.52 6.82
CA ASN A 264 -17.35 11.47 7.15
C ASN A 264 -17.74 11.45 8.64
N PHE A 265 -16.98 10.78 9.50
CA PHE A 265 -17.17 10.82 10.94
C PHE A 265 -17.06 12.25 11.46
N ASP A 266 -18.10 12.72 12.17
CA ASP A 266 -18.14 14.03 12.83
C ASP A 266 -18.03 13.83 14.35
N GLU A 267 -16.90 14.26 14.91
CA GLU A 267 -16.58 14.13 16.33
C GLU A 267 -17.51 14.93 17.26
N ARG A 268 -18.41 15.77 16.71
CA ARG A 268 -19.44 16.52 17.45
C ARG A 268 -20.77 15.78 17.54
N VAL A 269 -20.93 14.70 16.75
CA VAL A 269 -22.18 13.96 16.62
C VAL A 269 -22.10 12.63 17.38
N GLU A 270 -22.87 12.51 18.47
CA GLU A 270 -22.90 11.30 19.31
C GLU A 270 -23.23 10.03 18.53
N ALA A 271 -24.19 10.10 17.62
CA ALA A 271 -24.60 8.96 16.80
C ALA A 271 -23.46 8.40 15.92
N ASP A 272 -22.44 9.18 15.60
CA ASP A 272 -21.26 8.69 14.85
C ASP A 272 -20.36 7.82 15.72
N TYR A 273 -20.23 8.15 16.98
CA TYR A 273 -19.51 7.30 17.94
C TYR A 273 -20.18 5.95 18.10
N ASP A 274 -21.52 5.93 18.26
CA ASP A 274 -22.27 4.69 18.32
C ASP A 274 -22.19 3.89 17.02
N LEU A 275 -22.35 4.57 15.86
CA LEU A 275 -22.25 3.93 14.55
C LEU A 275 -20.95 3.14 14.38
N PHE A 276 -19.83 3.72 14.78
CA PHE A 276 -18.50 3.10 14.61
C PHE A 276 -18.00 2.38 15.86
N ASN A 277 -18.79 2.30 16.94
CA ASN A 277 -18.37 1.79 18.24
C ASN A 277 -17.07 2.45 18.75
N ILE A 278 -16.99 3.78 18.65
CA ILE A 278 -15.87 4.56 19.16
C ILE A 278 -16.21 4.94 20.62
N HIS A 279 -15.73 4.15 21.56
CA HIS A 279 -16.00 4.36 22.97
C HIS A 279 -14.98 5.26 23.65
N PHE A 280 -13.73 5.28 23.17
CA PHE A 280 -12.66 6.06 23.76
C PHE A 280 -12.14 7.11 22.77
N ILE A 281 -11.88 8.32 23.30
CA ILE A 281 -11.14 9.36 22.58
C ILE A 281 -9.84 9.60 23.34
N VAL A 282 -8.71 9.61 22.65
CA VAL A 282 -7.42 10.03 23.20
C VAL A 282 -7.02 11.35 22.56
N ALA A 283 -6.90 12.40 23.38
CA ALA A 283 -6.58 13.76 22.92
C ALA A 283 -5.70 14.49 23.95
N THR A 284 -5.13 15.64 23.58
CA THR A 284 -4.42 16.50 24.53
C THR A 284 -5.34 17.51 25.21
N LYS A 285 -6.44 17.83 24.57
CA LYS A 285 -7.50 18.75 25.07
C LYS A 285 -8.83 18.34 24.46
N ASP A 286 -9.91 18.97 24.92
CA ASP A 286 -11.20 18.90 24.24
C ASP A 286 -11.10 19.70 22.94
N GLU A 287 -11.33 19.02 21.82
CA GLU A 287 -11.30 19.60 20.46
C GLU A 287 -12.73 19.95 19.95
N GLY A 288 -13.69 20.05 20.85
CA GLY A 288 -15.11 20.28 20.54
C GLY A 288 -15.86 18.98 20.26
N PHE A 289 -15.60 17.95 21.06
CA PHE A 289 -16.28 16.66 21.00
C PHE A 289 -17.76 16.76 21.35
N THR A 290 -18.52 15.67 21.10
CA THR A 290 -19.90 15.58 21.55
C THR A 290 -20.02 15.86 23.05
N PRO A 291 -21.11 16.52 23.53
CA PRO A 291 -21.34 16.77 24.96
C PRO A 291 -21.34 15.51 25.83
N GLN A 292 -21.58 14.35 25.25
CA GLN A 292 -21.55 13.04 25.94
C GLN A 292 -20.12 12.53 26.18
N ALA A 293 -19.11 13.10 25.55
CA ALA A 293 -17.70 12.75 25.79
C ALA A 293 -17.27 13.27 27.17
N LYS A 294 -17.05 12.34 28.10
CA LYS A 294 -16.66 12.65 29.48
C LYS A 294 -15.19 12.36 29.68
N LEU A 295 -14.44 13.31 30.20
CA LEU A 295 -13.04 13.11 30.61
C LEU A 295 -13.01 12.13 31.78
N THR A 296 -12.35 10.99 31.61
CA THR A 296 -12.27 9.93 32.62
C THR A 296 -10.88 9.82 33.23
N LYS A 297 -9.82 10.03 32.42
CA LYS A 297 -8.43 9.87 32.90
C LYS A 297 -7.49 10.85 32.19
N THR A 298 -6.38 11.16 32.88
CA THR A 298 -5.31 12.00 32.32
C THR A 298 -3.95 11.35 32.62
N PHE A 299 -3.08 11.26 31.62
CA PHE A 299 -1.73 10.71 31.69
C PHE A 299 -0.75 11.76 31.09
N GLY A 300 -0.21 12.63 31.93
CA GLY A 300 0.60 13.76 31.47
C GLY A 300 -0.20 14.62 30.47
N PRO A 301 0.28 14.75 29.21
CA PRO A 301 -0.45 15.52 28.20
C PRO A 301 -1.65 14.77 27.60
N PHE A 302 -1.77 13.46 27.83
CA PHE A 302 -2.80 12.64 27.20
C PHE A 302 -4.05 12.52 28.06
N LYS A 303 -5.19 12.84 27.49
CA LYS A 303 -6.50 12.77 28.12
C LYS A 303 -7.34 11.71 27.44
N VAL A 304 -8.05 10.89 28.25
CA VAL A 304 -8.98 9.88 27.79
C VAL A 304 -10.40 10.36 28.09
N TYR A 305 -11.21 10.41 27.04
CA TYR A 305 -12.64 10.68 27.15
C TYR A 305 -13.39 9.41 26.78
N GLU A 306 -14.51 9.16 27.48
CA GLU A 306 -15.45 8.08 27.18
C GLU A 306 -16.73 8.62 26.58
N VAL A 307 -17.23 7.93 25.54
CA VAL A 307 -18.51 8.21 24.89
C VAL A 307 -19.35 6.94 24.97
N PRO A 308 -20.62 7.00 25.42
CA PRO A 308 -21.48 5.82 25.42
C PRO A 308 -21.73 5.29 24.02
N THR A 309 -21.64 3.97 23.85
CA THR A 309 -21.97 3.26 22.60
C THR A 309 -22.78 2.00 22.89
N SER A 310 -23.48 1.47 21.88
CA SER A 310 -24.19 0.20 21.98
C SER A 310 -23.26 -1.04 21.88
N GLY A 311 -21.96 -0.86 21.72
CA GLY A 311 -21.00 -1.95 21.55
C GLY A 311 -20.80 -2.37 20.10
N TRP A 312 -20.27 -3.59 19.92
CA TRP A 312 -19.94 -4.14 18.60
C TRP A 312 -21.16 -4.61 17.82
N PHE A 313 -22.25 -4.94 18.51
CA PHE A 313 -23.44 -5.51 17.89
C PHE A 313 -24.62 -4.55 17.97
N ASP A 314 -25.47 -4.61 16.95
CA ASP A 314 -26.83 -4.06 16.99
C ASP A 314 -27.82 -5.10 16.48
N VAL A 315 -29.06 -5.05 17.01
CA VAL A 315 -30.19 -5.89 16.57
C VAL A 315 -31.31 -4.98 16.13
N VAL A 316 -31.61 -4.97 14.84
CA VAL A 316 -32.55 -4.01 14.21
C VAL A 316 -33.40 -4.67 13.15
N THR A 317 -34.53 -4.05 12.79
CA THR A 317 -35.27 -4.39 11.58
C THR A 317 -34.59 -3.79 10.37
N SER A 318 -34.48 -4.57 9.28
CA SER A 318 -34.11 -4.05 7.96
C SER A 318 -34.94 -4.76 6.90
N ASP A 319 -35.73 -4.01 6.15
CA ASP A 319 -36.61 -4.52 5.09
C ASP A 319 -36.22 -3.96 3.70
N MET A 320 -35.02 -3.36 3.60
CA MET A 320 -34.54 -2.74 2.40
C MET A 320 -33.24 -3.40 1.92
N PHE A 321 -33.19 -3.65 0.60
CA PHE A 321 -32.04 -4.14 -0.11
C PHE A 321 -31.51 -3.10 -1.11
N VAL A 322 -30.20 -2.88 -1.12
CA VAL A 322 -29.52 -1.95 -2.02
C VAL A 322 -28.62 -2.75 -2.97
N LYS A 323 -28.87 -2.64 -4.26
CA LYS A 323 -28.05 -3.20 -5.31
C LYS A 323 -27.19 -2.10 -5.92
N SER A 324 -25.86 -2.22 -5.84
CA SER A 324 -24.92 -1.23 -6.34
C SER A 324 -23.75 -1.88 -7.05
N ASP A 325 -22.84 -1.06 -7.52
CA ASP A 325 -21.49 -1.41 -7.96
C ASP A 325 -20.45 -0.55 -7.23
N LYS A 326 -19.17 -0.83 -7.46
CA LYS A 326 -18.09 -0.10 -6.82
C LYS A 326 -18.07 1.40 -7.21
N THR A 327 -18.51 1.72 -8.41
CA THR A 327 -18.51 3.11 -8.93
C THR A 327 -19.57 3.95 -8.26
N ASN A 328 -20.76 3.38 -8.07
CA ASN A 328 -21.90 4.07 -7.50
C ASN A 328 -21.99 3.99 -5.98
N PHE A 329 -21.14 3.18 -5.35
CA PHE A 329 -21.16 2.97 -3.89
C PHE A 329 -21.03 4.28 -3.10
N LEU A 330 -20.11 5.16 -3.50
CA LEU A 330 -19.91 6.47 -2.84
C LEU A 330 -21.18 7.35 -2.89
N ASN A 331 -21.87 7.35 -4.02
CA ASN A 331 -23.11 8.13 -4.17
C ASN A 331 -24.18 7.64 -3.20
N ILE A 332 -24.27 6.32 -3.00
CA ILE A 332 -25.22 5.73 -2.05
C ILE A 332 -24.82 6.03 -0.60
N VAL A 333 -23.53 5.94 -0.27
CA VAL A 333 -23.04 6.31 1.07
C VAL A 333 -23.41 7.75 1.40
N HIS A 334 -23.20 8.68 0.48
CA HIS A 334 -23.59 10.08 0.68
C HIS A 334 -25.10 10.26 0.84
N LEU A 335 -25.90 9.54 0.04
CA LEU A 335 -27.36 9.56 0.16
C LEU A 335 -27.81 9.02 1.52
N TRP A 336 -27.23 7.89 1.96
CA TRP A 336 -27.51 7.28 3.25
C TRP A 336 -27.13 8.21 4.41
N GLN A 337 -25.97 8.84 4.37
CA GLN A 337 -25.53 9.77 5.41
C GLN A 337 -26.42 11.01 5.54
N LYS A 338 -26.94 11.55 4.42
CA LYS A 338 -27.86 12.69 4.41
C LYS A 338 -29.22 12.38 5.05
N SER A 339 -29.63 11.12 5.11
CA SER A 339 -30.93 10.67 5.63
C SER A 339 -30.94 10.48 7.16
N TYR A 340 -29.93 10.92 7.89
CA TYR A 340 -29.80 10.68 9.34
C TYR A 340 -29.86 9.18 9.76
N PRO A 341 -29.31 8.25 8.98
CA PRO A 341 -29.47 6.82 9.23
C PRO A 341 -28.86 6.36 10.56
N ARG A 342 -27.85 7.08 11.04
CA ARG A 342 -27.14 6.85 12.29
C ARG A 342 -28.05 7.00 13.50
N VAL A 343 -28.92 8.01 13.50
CA VAL A 343 -29.91 8.25 14.56
C VAL A 343 -31.02 7.23 14.49
N TRP A 344 -31.45 6.87 13.28
CA TRP A 344 -32.58 5.96 13.05
C TRP A 344 -32.18 4.49 12.97
N LYS A 345 -30.90 4.17 13.20
CA LYS A 345 -30.34 2.81 13.07
C LYS A 345 -30.78 2.10 11.79
N SER A 346 -30.76 2.83 10.67
CA SER A 346 -31.14 2.31 9.35
C SER A 346 -29.96 1.61 8.70
N TYR A 347 -29.99 0.29 8.67
CA TYR A 347 -28.93 -0.56 8.08
C TYR A 347 -29.49 -1.41 6.94
N PRO A 348 -29.76 -0.85 5.75
CA PRO A 348 -30.17 -1.62 4.58
C PRO A 348 -29.13 -2.68 4.22
N PHE A 349 -29.60 -3.82 3.72
CA PHE A 349 -28.71 -4.79 3.10
C PHE A 349 -28.12 -4.21 1.82
N ILE A 350 -26.86 -4.53 1.51
CA ILE A 350 -26.18 -4.05 0.31
C ILE A 350 -25.40 -5.16 -0.36
N SER A 351 -25.44 -5.20 -1.71
CA SER A 351 -24.53 -6.02 -2.49
C SER A 351 -23.96 -5.25 -3.67
N LEU A 352 -22.66 -5.50 -3.94
CA LEU A 352 -21.92 -4.99 -5.08
C LEU A 352 -21.80 -6.02 -6.22
N GLU A 353 -22.44 -7.17 -6.08
CA GLU A 353 -22.45 -8.24 -7.06
C GLU A 353 -23.52 -8.00 -8.15
N LYS A 354 -23.26 -8.50 -9.35
CA LYS A 354 -24.25 -8.42 -10.47
C LYS A 354 -25.52 -9.21 -10.19
N ASN A 355 -25.38 -10.40 -9.60
CA ASN A 355 -26.48 -11.29 -9.24
C ASN A 355 -26.43 -11.59 -7.74
N PRO A 356 -26.87 -10.66 -6.89
CA PRO A 356 -26.77 -10.82 -5.47
C PRO A 356 -27.79 -11.81 -4.91
N GLN A 357 -27.41 -12.50 -3.85
CA GLN A 357 -28.38 -13.20 -3.01
C GLN A 357 -29.13 -12.14 -2.17
N VAL A 358 -30.42 -12.05 -2.39
CA VAL A 358 -31.30 -11.13 -1.65
C VAL A 358 -31.76 -11.83 -0.38
N PRO A 359 -31.59 -11.20 0.81
CA PRO A 359 -32.09 -11.74 2.06
C PRO A 359 -33.62 -11.83 2.04
N ASP A 360 -34.17 -12.72 2.87
CA ASP A 360 -35.60 -12.86 2.99
C ASP A 360 -36.27 -11.64 3.64
N GLY A 361 -37.53 -11.38 3.31
CA GLY A 361 -38.35 -10.33 3.92
C GLY A 361 -38.11 -8.92 3.41
N MET A 362 -37.35 -8.74 2.32
CA MET A 362 -37.13 -7.43 1.73
C MET A 362 -38.36 -6.91 1.03
N LYS A 363 -38.86 -5.73 1.46
CA LYS A 363 -40.01 -5.04 0.87
C LYS A 363 -39.62 -3.91 -0.08
N ARG A 364 -38.40 -3.39 0.10
CA ARG A 364 -37.86 -2.25 -0.65
C ARG A 364 -36.55 -2.62 -1.32
N THR A 365 -36.39 -2.19 -2.57
CA THR A 365 -35.14 -2.39 -3.29
C THR A 365 -34.72 -1.09 -3.98
N LEU A 366 -33.51 -0.65 -3.69
CA LEU A 366 -32.86 0.44 -4.43
C LEU A 366 -31.80 -0.17 -5.35
N SER A 367 -31.91 0.08 -6.65
CA SER A 367 -30.89 -0.30 -7.62
C SER A 367 -30.19 0.94 -8.16
N MET A 368 -28.86 0.93 -8.10
CA MET A 368 -27.99 1.99 -8.63
C MET A 368 -26.87 1.38 -9.49
N GLN A 369 -27.23 0.48 -10.40
CA GLN A 369 -26.30 -0.07 -11.40
C GLN A 369 -26.48 0.65 -12.73
N ASP A 370 -27.26 0.09 -13.65
CA ASP A 370 -27.48 0.66 -14.98
C ASP A 370 -28.56 1.76 -14.97
N GLU A 371 -29.57 1.59 -14.12
CA GLU A 371 -30.66 2.58 -13.88
C GLU A 371 -30.87 2.77 -12.37
N VAL A 372 -31.09 4.01 -11.97
CA VAL A 372 -31.46 4.33 -10.57
C VAL A 372 -32.94 4.08 -10.38
N THR A 373 -33.30 2.95 -9.79
CA THR A 373 -34.69 2.56 -9.58
C THR A 373 -34.95 2.21 -8.12
N TYR A 374 -36.11 2.58 -7.63
CA TYR A 374 -36.62 2.24 -6.31
C TYR A 374 -37.90 1.42 -6.45
N THR A 375 -37.96 0.29 -5.80
CA THR A 375 -39.12 -0.60 -5.76
C THR A 375 -39.61 -0.73 -4.33
N GLU A 376 -40.89 -0.50 -4.13
CA GLU A 376 -41.58 -0.70 -2.85
C GLU A 376 -42.89 -1.45 -3.07
N ASN A 377 -43.10 -2.54 -2.32
CA ASN A 377 -44.28 -3.40 -2.43
C ASN A 377 -44.60 -3.79 -3.89
N GLY A 378 -43.58 -4.07 -4.70
CA GLY A 378 -43.69 -4.47 -6.11
C GLY A 378 -43.89 -3.32 -7.12
N LYS A 379 -44.04 -2.05 -6.68
CA LYS A 379 -44.11 -0.90 -7.56
C LYS A 379 -42.73 -0.31 -7.81
N LYS A 380 -42.30 -0.25 -9.07
CA LYS A 380 -41.01 0.30 -9.50
C LYS A 380 -41.16 1.78 -9.84
N ASN A 381 -40.36 2.64 -9.22
CA ASN A 381 -40.26 4.07 -9.47
C ASN A 381 -38.83 4.44 -9.90
N ASN A 382 -38.69 5.33 -10.85
CA ASN A 382 -37.38 5.90 -11.19
C ASN A 382 -37.10 7.06 -10.22
N ILE A 383 -35.94 7.03 -9.57
CA ILE A 383 -35.52 8.13 -8.68
C ILE A 383 -34.79 9.15 -9.55
N PHE A 384 -35.51 10.05 -10.19
CA PHE A 384 -34.95 11.25 -10.79
C PHE A 384 -35.47 12.49 -10.07
N ALA A 385 -34.53 13.32 -9.68
CA ALA A 385 -34.56 14.75 -9.29
C ALA A 385 -35.61 15.24 -8.27
N ASP A 386 -36.84 14.73 -8.24
CA ASP A 386 -37.93 15.34 -7.49
C ASP A 386 -38.54 14.47 -6.38
N PHE A 387 -37.98 13.28 -6.15
CA PHE A 387 -38.47 12.40 -5.08
C PHE A 387 -37.53 12.49 -3.87
N PRO A 388 -37.99 13.03 -2.72
CA PRO A 388 -37.20 13.03 -1.49
C PRO A 388 -37.09 11.59 -0.97
N PHE A 389 -36.06 10.88 -1.40
CA PHE A 389 -35.79 9.54 -0.91
C PHE A 389 -35.11 9.60 0.45
N THR A 390 -35.70 8.95 1.44
CA THR A 390 -35.09 8.74 2.75
C THR A 390 -34.97 7.25 3.04
N PHE A 391 -33.87 6.86 3.63
CA PHE A 391 -33.72 5.49 4.10
C PHE A 391 -34.69 5.23 5.28
N PRO A 392 -35.33 4.06 5.34
CA PRO A 392 -36.31 3.78 6.36
C PRO A 392 -35.69 3.66 7.75
N GLU A 393 -36.37 4.19 8.76
CA GLU A 393 -36.02 3.99 10.15
C GLU A 393 -36.21 2.53 10.58
N ALA A 394 -35.38 2.03 11.50
CA ALA A 394 -35.59 0.74 12.13
C ALA A 394 -36.80 0.81 13.05
N THR A 395 -37.83 0.02 12.71
CA THR A 395 -39.11 0.01 13.48
C THR A 395 -39.02 -0.78 14.79
N VAL A 396 -38.06 -1.68 14.88
CA VAL A 396 -37.84 -2.53 16.08
C VAL A 396 -36.32 -2.68 16.29
N SER A 397 -35.91 -2.56 17.55
CA SER A 397 -34.55 -2.89 17.98
C SER A 397 -34.57 -3.92 19.08
N GLY A 398 -33.62 -4.87 19.04
CA GLY A 398 -33.40 -5.85 20.08
C GLY A 398 -32.38 -5.39 21.12
N LYS A 399 -31.99 -6.29 21.99
CA LYS A 399 -31.02 -6.01 23.06
C LYS A 399 -29.78 -6.89 22.95
N ILE A 400 -28.64 -6.33 23.26
CA ILE A 400 -27.39 -7.07 23.46
C ILE A 400 -27.31 -7.38 24.96
N LEU A 401 -27.39 -8.66 25.31
CA LEU A 401 -27.33 -9.10 26.70
C LEU A 401 -25.91 -9.27 27.20
N LYS A 402 -25.03 -9.72 26.28
CA LYS A 402 -23.61 -9.92 26.56
C LYS A 402 -22.83 -9.89 25.23
N GLU A 403 -21.66 -9.32 25.25
CA GLU A 403 -20.71 -9.42 24.11
C GLU A 403 -19.30 -9.75 24.62
N SER A 404 -18.51 -10.37 23.75
CA SER A 404 -17.09 -10.64 23.99
C SER A 404 -16.33 -10.72 22.70
N VAL A 405 -15.10 -10.19 22.73
CA VAL A 405 -14.18 -10.20 21.61
C VAL A 405 -12.91 -10.92 22.01
N VAL A 406 -12.56 -11.98 21.28
CA VAL A 406 -11.32 -12.74 21.52
C VAL A 406 -10.62 -12.90 20.16
N LYS A 407 -9.53 -12.16 19.97
CA LYS A 407 -8.81 -12.11 18.69
C LYS A 407 -9.75 -11.68 17.55
N GLN A 408 -9.99 -12.56 16.58
CA GLN A 408 -10.86 -12.33 15.41
C GLN A 408 -12.22 -13.10 15.55
N SER A 409 -12.64 -13.40 16.78
CA SER A 409 -13.94 -13.98 17.07
C SER A 409 -14.73 -12.99 17.93
N TYR A 410 -15.90 -12.60 17.44
CA TYR A 410 -16.87 -11.69 18.06
C TYR A 410 -18.09 -12.50 18.42
N LYS A 411 -18.43 -12.55 19.71
CA LYS A 411 -19.58 -13.31 20.23
C LYS A 411 -20.53 -12.39 20.95
N ALA A 412 -21.82 -12.66 20.79
CA ALA A 412 -22.86 -11.98 21.56
C ALA A 412 -24.00 -12.91 21.89
N THR A 413 -24.60 -12.69 23.07
CA THR A 413 -25.95 -13.19 23.41
C THR A 413 -26.89 -12.03 23.15
N VAL A 414 -27.85 -12.23 22.25
CA VAL A 414 -28.77 -11.19 21.80
C VAL A 414 -30.22 -11.59 22.03
N GLU A 415 -31.07 -10.61 22.35
CA GLU A 415 -32.52 -10.80 22.47
C GLU A 415 -33.21 -10.15 21.28
N VAL A 416 -33.83 -10.97 20.44
CA VAL A 416 -34.65 -10.52 19.29
C VAL A 416 -36.10 -10.46 19.77
N PRO A 417 -36.78 -9.29 19.66
CA PRO A 417 -38.16 -9.11 20.14
C PRO A 417 -39.17 -9.95 19.37
N GLN A 418 -40.28 -10.34 20.07
CA GLN A 418 -41.32 -11.17 19.50
C GLN A 418 -42.05 -10.55 18.28
N ASN A 419 -42.11 -9.25 18.21
CA ASN A 419 -42.70 -8.52 17.06
C ASN A 419 -41.78 -8.45 15.84
N CYS A 420 -40.55 -8.95 15.91
CA CYS A 420 -39.61 -9.01 14.78
C CYS A 420 -39.51 -10.43 14.23
N LYS A 421 -40.26 -10.74 13.19
CA LYS A 421 -40.23 -12.09 12.59
C LYS A 421 -38.85 -12.44 12.03
N GLN A 422 -38.10 -11.45 11.58
CA GLN A 422 -36.78 -11.61 10.99
C GLN A 422 -35.97 -10.31 11.19
N CYS A 423 -35.18 -10.28 12.26
CA CYS A 423 -34.30 -9.17 12.57
C CYS A 423 -32.91 -9.37 12.00
N THR A 424 -32.28 -8.28 11.74
CA THR A 424 -30.87 -8.21 11.34
C THR A 424 -30.01 -8.05 12.59
N ILE A 425 -29.15 -9.00 12.84
CA ILE A 425 -28.08 -8.89 13.85
C ILE A 425 -26.83 -8.50 13.10
N LEU A 426 -26.31 -7.31 13.37
CA LEU A 426 -25.12 -6.80 12.71
C LEU A 426 -23.93 -6.72 13.66
N LEU A 427 -22.74 -6.93 13.12
CA LEU A 427 -21.45 -6.71 13.74
C LEU A 427 -20.79 -5.50 13.08
N LYS A 428 -20.41 -4.49 13.86
CA LYS A 428 -19.81 -3.23 13.37
C LYS A 428 -18.37 -3.42 12.87
N MET A 429 -18.16 -4.45 12.04
CA MET A 429 -16.90 -4.78 11.37
C MET A 429 -17.10 -4.80 9.86
N ASN A 430 -16.04 -4.43 9.12
CA ASN A 430 -16.09 -4.41 7.67
C ASN A 430 -16.41 -5.80 7.09
N TYR A 431 -17.42 -5.87 6.21
CA TYR A 431 -17.81 -7.12 5.56
C TYR A 431 -16.68 -7.65 4.65
N HIS A 432 -16.45 -8.95 4.78
CA HIS A 432 -15.59 -9.70 3.87
C HIS A 432 -16.08 -11.15 3.77
N PRO A 433 -16.04 -11.82 2.61
CA PRO A 433 -16.54 -13.20 2.43
C PRO A 433 -15.84 -14.25 3.30
N ASN A 434 -14.69 -13.94 3.86
CA ASN A 434 -13.96 -14.81 4.77
C ASN A 434 -14.54 -14.83 6.21
N TRP A 435 -15.41 -13.92 6.54
CA TRP A 435 -16.18 -14.01 7.78
C TRP A 435 -17.18 -15.14 7.71
N LYS A 436 -17.24 -15.93 8.75
CA LYS A 436 -18.22 -17.00 8.95
C LYS A 436 -19.02 -16.70 10.19
N ALA A 437 -20.31 -17.00 10.13
CA ALA A 437 -21.21 -16.78 11.26
C ALA A 437 -21.87 -18.08 11.69
N THR A 438 -22.14 -18.18 13.00
CA THR A 438 -23.00 -19.18 13.58
C THR A 438 -24.09 -18.49 14.39
N LEU A 439 -25.30 -19.06 14.35
CA LEU A 439 -26.45 -18.71 15.17
C LEU A 439 -26.83 -19.96 15.93
N ASP A 440 -26.80 -19.93 17.28
CA ASP A 440 -27.04 -21.06 18.14
C ASP A 440 -26.21 -22.31 17.75
N GLY A 441 -24.94 -22.08 17.38
CA GLY A 441 -24.01 -23.12 16.96
C GLY A 441 -24.16 -23.61 15.51
N GLN A 442 -25.21 -23.20 14.80
CA GLN A 442 -25.43 -23.57 13.39
C GLN A 442 -24.84 -22.51 12.42
N LYS A 443 -24.20 -22.95 11.35
CA LYS A 443 -23.69 -22.05 10.32
C LYS A 443 -24.82 -21.37 9.58
N VAL A 444 -24.73 -20.04 9.46
CA VAL A 444 -25.71 -19.22 8.75
C VAL A 444 -25.03 -18.34 7.71
N PRO A 445 -25.75 -17.93 6.63
CA PRO A 445 -25.19 -17.00 5.65
C PRO A 445 -24.95 -15.63 6.27
N THR A 446 -23.91 -14.94 5.76
CA THR A 446 -23.58 -13.57 6.15
C THR A 446 -23.87 -12.62 5.00
N PHE A 447 -24.32 -11.42 5.34
CA PHE A 447 -24.66 -10.37 4.40
C PHE A 447 -23.91 -9.09 4.74
N ALA A 448 -23.75 -8.22 3.76
CA ALA A 448 -23.31 -6.84 3.99
C ALA A 448 -24.53 -5.94 4.26
N VAL A 449 -24.44 -5.09 5.28
CA VAL A 449 -25.41 -4.03 5.56
C VAL A 449 -24.71 -2.69 5.66
N PHE A 450 -25.41 -1.57 5.44
CA PHE A 450 -24.79 -0.25 5.57
C PHE A 450 -24.18 -0.04 6.94
N PRO A 451 -23.05 0.69 7.03
CA PRO A 451 -22.22 1.27 5.95
C PRO A 451 -21.18 0.30 5.33
N PHE A 452 -21.40 -0.94 5.28
CA PHE A 452 -20.65 -2.13 4.87
C PHE A 452 -20.26 -3.01 6.04
N TYR A 453 -21.15 -3.10 7.01
CA TYR A 453 -21.01 -4.00 8.16
C TYR A 453 -21.43 -5.42 7.81
N LEU A 454 -21.01 -6.34 8.66
CA LEU A 454 -21.33 -7.75 8.60
C LEU A 454 -22.65 -8.01 9.33
N ALA A 455 -23.54 -8.82 8.74
CA ALA A 455 -24.84 -9.13 9.34
C ALA A 455 -25.29 -10.55 9.06
N LEU A 456 -26.23 -11.03 9.88
CA LEU A 456 -27.04 -12.22 9.68
C LEU A 456 -28.50 -11.92 10.07
N GLN A 457 -29.42 -12.82 9.71
CA GLN A 457 -30.83 -12.71 10.08
C GLN A 457 -31.18 -13.74 11.15
N ALA A 458 -32.02 -13.33 12.10
CA ALA A 458 -32.54 -14.20 13.16
C ALA A 458 -34.03 -13.94 13.42
N GLY A 459 -34.76 -14.99 13.81
CA GLY A 459 -36.14 -14.91 14.31
C GLY A 459 -36.22 -14.40 15.76
N PRO A 460 -37.45 -14.31 16.33
CA PRO A 460 -37.65 -13.91 17.72
C PRO A 460 -37.01 -14.91 18.70
N GLY A 461 -36.45 -14.40 19.79
CA GLY A 461 -35.88 -15.23 20.85
C GLY A 461 -34.53 -14.71 21.37
N VAL A 462 -33.94 -15.49 22.25
CA VAL A 462 -32.58 -15.25 22.73
C VAL A 462 -31.65 -16.15 21.95
N HIS A 463 -30.63 -15.57 21.33
CA HIS A 463 -29.71 -16.27 20.46
C HIS A 463 -28.26 -16.05 20.84
N GLU A 464 -27.45 -17.08 20.61
CA GLU A 464 -25.99 -16.99 20.64
C GLU A 464 -25.43 -16.79 19.23
N VAL A 465 -24.74 -15.69 19.03
CA VAL A 465 -24.16 -15.29 17.73
C VAL A 465 -22.67 -15.29 17.84
N GLU A 466 -22.00 -15.89 16.85
CA GLU A 466 -20.54 -15.80 16.72
C GLU A 466 -20.18 -15.48 15.28
N PHE A 467 -19.33 -14.44 15.10
CA PHE A 467 -18.65 -14.13 13.84
C PHE A 467 -17.17 -14.39 14.00
N THR A 468 -16.60 -15.19 13.08
CA THR A 468 -15.17 -15.55 13.09
C THR A 468 -14.57 -15.35 11.72
N TYR A 469 -13.44 -14.64 11.66
CA TYR A 469 -12.71 -14.48 10.41
C TYR A 469 -11.85 -15.72 10.14
N GLN A 470 -12.07 -16.36 8.98
CA GLN A 470 -11.35 -17.57 8.57
C GLN A 470 -10.62 -17.31 7.27
N PRO A 471 -9.29 -17.50 7.22
CA PRO A 471 -8.53 -17.33 5.99
C PRO A 471 -9.01 -18.31 4.92
N ASN A 472 -8.99 -17.88 3.65
CA ASN A 472 -9.38 -18.73 2.54
C ASN A 472 -8.42 -19.93 2.43
N THR A 473 -8.98 -21.14 2.46
CA THR A 473 -8.25 -22.42 2.31
C THR A 473 -7.39 -22.45 1.05
N LEU A 474 -7.82 -21.81 -0.03
CA LEU A 474 -7.05 -21.72 -1.27
C LEU A 474 -5.69 -21.06 -1.06
N LYS A 475 -5.60 -20.01 -0.25
CA LYS A 475 -4.33 -19.33 0.06
C LYS A 475 -3.35 -20.29 0.79
N VAL A 476 -3.87 -21.11 1.68
CA VAL A 476 -3.06 -22.10 2.41
C VAL A 476 -2.57 -23.19 1.48
N ILE A 477 -3.43 -23.68 0.59
CA ILE A 477 -3.06 -24.68 -0.42
C ILE A 477 -1.99 -24.11 -1.37
N LEU A 478 -2.17 -22.88 -1.87
CA LEU A 478 -1.19 -22.24 -2.76
C LEU A 478 0.17 -22.04 -2.08
N LEU A 479 0.18 -21.65 -0.80
CA LEU A 479 1.42 -21.56 -0.02
C LEU A 479 2.16 -22.90 0.06
N TRP A 480 1.45 -24.01 0.34
CA TRP A 480 2.05 -25.32 0.37
C TRP A 480 2.54 -25.80 -1.00
N LEU A 481 1.80 -25.47 -2.08
CA LEU A 481 2.23 -25.74 -3.45
C LEU A 481 3.50 -24.94 -3.82
N GLU A 482 3.61 -23.70 -3.39
CA GLU A 482 4.80 -22.87 -3.58
C GLU A 482 6.01 -23.47 -2.84
N ILE A 483 5.86 -23.82 -1.57
CA ILE A 483 6.92 -24.48 -0.78
C ILE A 483 7.33 -25.78 -1.44
N ALA A 484 6.39 -26.63 -1.83
CA ALA A 484 6.67 -27.89 -2.53
C ALA A 484 7.40 -27.65 -3.86
N GLY A 485 6.98 -26.63 -4.63
CA GLY A 485 7.65 -26.21 -5.86
C GLY A 485 9.10 -25.79 -5.64
N LEU A 486 9.37 -24.99 -4.62
CA LEU A 486 10.73 -24.58 -4.24
C LEU A 486 11.60 -25.80 -3.84
N VAL A 487 11.06 -26.72 -3.04
CA VAL A 487 11.76 -27.95 -2.66
C VAL A 487 12.08 -28.79 -3.91
N LEU A 488 11.12 -28.98 -4.81
CA LEU A 488 11.35 -29.70 -6.07
C LEU A 488 12.41 -29.03 -6.95
N LEU A 489 12.41 -27.71 -7.04
CA LEU A 489 13.45 -26.96 -7.77
C LEU A 489 14.84 -27.20 -7.18
N VAL A 490 14.97 -27.22 -5.85
CA VAL A 490 16.25 -27.50 -5.18
C VAL A 490 16.70 -28.96 -5.39
N VAL A 491 15.79 -29.91 -5.18
CA VAL A 491 16.10 -31.37 -5.32
C VAL A 491 16.46 -31.71 -6.77
N PHE A 492 15.68 -31.21 -7.72
CA PHE A 492 15.87 -31.53 -9.15
C PHE A 492 16.75 -30.52 -9.89
N ARG A 493 17.45 -29.60 -9.19
CA ARG A 493 18.29 -28.55 -9.80
C ARG A 493 19.29 -29.08 -10.84
N LYS A 494 19.86 -30.29 -10.63
CA LYS A 494 20.79 -30.93 -11.57
C LYS A 494 20.08 -31.37 -12.85
N LYS A 495 18.89 -31.99 -12.75
CA LYS A 495 18.07 -32.41 -13.90
C LYS A 495 17.51 -31.20 -14.66
N ILE A 496 17.07 -30.15 -13.96
CA ILE A 496 16.57 -28.92 -14.57
C ILE A 496 17.67 -28.25 -15.41
N LYS A 497 18.92 -28.22 -14.94
CA LYS A 497 20.07 -27.71 -15.71
C LYS A 497 20.36 -28.52 -16.99
N SER A 498 19.86 -29.73 -17.09
CA SER A 498 20.04 -30.61 -18.28
C SER A 498 18.95 -30.41 -19.36
N ILE A 499 17.90 -29.67 -19.08
CA ILE A 499 16.82 -29.41 -20.03
C ILE A 499 17.33 -28.52 -21.17
N LYS A 500 17.14 -28.95 -22.42
CA LYS A 500 17.69 -28.31 -23.65
C LYS A 500 17.31 -26.80 -23.73
N PHE A 501 16.12 -26.42 -23.28
CA PHE A 501 15.66 -25.03 -23.27
C PHE A 501 16.49 -24.10 -22.36
N LEU A 502 16.95 -24.64 -21.20
CA LEU A 502 17.81 -23.88 -20.28
C LEU A 502 19.29 -23.88 -20.71
N LYS A 503 19.68 -24.78 -21.63
CA LYS A 503 21.02 -24.74 -22.27
C LYS A 503 21.13 -23.58 -23.28
N TRP A 504 20.02 -23.11 -23.81
CA TRP A 504 19.98 -21.92 -24.71
C TRP A 504 20.16 -20.59 -23.95
N LEU A 505 19.84 -20.59 -22.64
CA LEU A 505 20.01 -19.43 -21.75
C LEU A 505 21.42 -19.35 -21.10
N LYS A 506 22.31 -20.32 -21.40
CA LYS A 506 23.73 -20.28 -21.08
C LYS A 506 24.56 -19.85 -22.28
#